data_0807f3e77557a20ff1a233e8dc288233
#
_entry.id   0807f3e77557a20ff1a233e8dc288233
#
_cell.length_a   1.000
_cell.length_b   1.000
_cell.length_c   1.000
_cell.angle_alpha   90.00
_cell.angle_beta   90.00
_cell.angle_gamma   90.00
#
_symmetry.space_group_name_H-M   'P 1'
#
loop_
_entity.id
_entity.type
_entity.pdbx_description
1 polymer ?
#
loop_
_entity_poly.entity_id
_entity_poly.type
_entity_poly.pdbx_seq_one_letter_code
_entity_poly.pdbx_strand_id
1 'polypeptide(L)'
;YFRRFFELRDPVAKSALRLEMTDDSATTLELWELVRQRQRPVQAIQLHGFMGRSLADFLWCTPVQLICVSDRVLDLLRSHNLTGWGTYPVEILDRSGNSVPGYWGLSIYANAGYMDFKQSRVVTLPPPRPEGKATQAHIGFTFDQSSWDGSDIFWVGNAIVVVERVHKLFKSSRVTNVRLTPILEVEMLSSLVSMIKRKQKMEQ
;
A
#
# COMPACT_ATOMS: atom_id res chain seq x y z
N TYR A 1 -5.10 -9.88 19.74
CA TYR A 1 -5.15 -8.44 19.41
C TYR A 1 -4.82 -8.22 17.93
N PHE A 2 -3.66 -8.62 17.43
CA PHE A 2 -3.18 -8.37 16.07
C PHE A 2 -3.95 -9.08 14.94
N ARG A 3 -4.81 -10.04 15.23
CA ARG A 3 -5.66 -10.75 14.24
C ARG A 3 -6.68 -9.85 13.53
N ARG A 4 -6.92 -8.64 14.05
CA ARG A 4 -7.86 -7.66 13.49
C ARG A 4 -7.22 -6.63 12.56
N PHE A 5 -5.94 -6.79 12.24
CA PHE A 5 -5.20 -5.90 11.35
C PHE A 5 -4.78 -6.64 10.09
N PHE A 6 -4.85 -5.95 8.97
CA PHE A 6 -4.60 -6.51 7.65
C PHE A 6 -3.65 -5.59 6.88
N GLU A 7 -2.64 -6.15 6.24
CA GLU A 7 -1.82 -5.42 5.28
C GLU A 7 -2.62 -5.20 4.00
N LEU A 8 -2.66 -3.95 3.54
CA LEU A 8 -3.22 -3.54 2.25
C LEU A 8 -2.10 -3.42 1.23
N ARG A 9 -2.18 -4.19 0.14
CA ARG A 9 -1.16 -4.16 -0.89
C ARG A 9 -1.68 -4.49 -2.29
N ASP A 10 -0.83 -4.20 -3.26
CA ASP A 10 -1.01 -4.57 -4.66
C ASP A 10 -1.09 -6.09 -4.83
N PRO A 11 -2.17 -6.64 -5.42
CA PRO A 11 -2.26 -8.06 -5.76
C PRO A 11 -1.42 -8.42 -6.99
N VAL A 12 -0.81 -7.45 -7.67
CA VAL A 12 -0.03 -7.60 -8.92
C VAL A 12 -0.88 -8.22 -10.05
N ALA A 13 -2.15 -7.80 -10.15
CA ALA A 13 -3.07 -8.28 -11.18
C ALA A 13 -2.64 -7.76 -12.58
N LYS A 14 -2.37 -8.68 -13.52
CA LYS A 14 -1.88 -8.34 -14.86
C LYS A 14 -2.92 -7.65 -15.76
N SER A 15 -4.22 -7.88 -15.51
CA SER A 15 -5.31 -7.30 -16.30
C SER A 15 -5.65 -5.87 -15.87
N ALA A 16 -5.46 -5.52 -14.61
CA ALA A 16 -5.75 -4.20 -14.08
C ALA A 16 -4.79 -3.16 -14.67
N LEU A 17 -5.32 -1.97 -14.94
CA LEU A 17 -4.51 -0.84 -15.40
C LEU A 17 -3.47 -0.51 -14.32
N ARG A 18 -2.22 -0.47 -14.72
CA ARG A 18 -1.09 -0.07 -13.89
C ARG A 18 -0.53 1.24 -14.42
N LEU A 19 -0.17 2.10 -13.50
CA LEU A 19 0.21 3.47 -13.78
C LEU A 19 1.71 3.67 -13.57
N GLU A 20 2.26 4.60 -14.32
CA GLU A 20 3.59 5.19 -14.09
C GLU A 20 3.48 6.71 -14.15
N MET A 21 4.46 7.40 -13.63
CA MET A 21 4.52 8.86 -13.74
C MET A 21 5.02 9.25 -15.13
N THR A 22 4.45 10.30 -15.70
CA THR A 22 4.88 10.86 -16.99
C THR A 22 6.07 11.79 -16.85
N ASP A 23 6.29 12.32 -15.67
CA ASP A 23 7.35 13.30 -15.41
C ASP A 23 8.28 12.77 -14.30
N ASP A 24 9.58 12.66 -14.62
CA ASP A 24 10.65 12.30 -13.68
C ASP A 24 11.07 13.46 -12.77
N SER A 25 10.39 14.62 -12.85
CA SER A 25 10.74 15.82 -12.10
C SER A 25 10.55 15.69 -10.59
N ALA A 26 9.64 14.81 -10.15
CA ALA A 26 9.45 14.56 -8.72
C ALA A 26 10.47 13.54 -8.20
N THR A 27 11.22 13.91 -7.19
CA THR A 27 12.14 13.00 -6.51
C THR A 27 11.36 11.92 -5.75
N THR A 28 11.99 10.77 -5.52
CA THR A 28 11.40 9.69 -4.69
C THR A 28 11.00 10.21 -3.30
N LEU A 29 11.73 11.18 -2.75
CA LEU A 29 11.43 11.78 -1.44
C LEU A 29 10.13 12.59 -1.47
N GLU A 30 9.94 13.43 -2.50
CA GLU A 30 8.73 14.25 -2.66
C GLU A 30 7.49 13.36 -2.82
N LEU A 31 7.62 12.25 -3.53
CA LEU A 31 6.54 11.28 -3.67
C LEU A 31 6.19 10.58 -2.34
N TRP A 32 7.18 10.26 -1.51
CA TRP A 32 6.93 9.74 -0.17
C TRP A 32 6.25 10.75 0.76
N GLU A 33 6.63 12.03 0.69
CA GLU A 33 5.97 13.10 1.44
C GLU A 33 4.52 13.28 1.00
N LEU A 34 4.24 13.17 -0.30
CA LEU A 34 2.90 13.20 -0.85
C LEU A 34 2.03 12.04 -0.34
N VAL A 35 2.54 10.81 -0.45
CA VAL A 35 1.79 9.59 -0.02
C VAL A 35 1.50 9.63 1.48
N ARG A 36 2.34 10.27 2.28
CA ARG A 36 2.18 10.47 3.72
C ARG A 36 1.49 11.78 4.09
N GLN A 37 0.96 12.50 3.12
CA GLN A 37 0.25 13.78 3.28
C GLN A 37 1.08 14.88 3.99
N ARG A 38 2.39 14.82 3.94
CA ARG A 38 3.27 15.88 4.47
C ARG A 38 3.38 17.06 3.51
N GLN A 39 3.09 16.84 2.23
CA GLN A 39 2.99 17.89 1.21
C GLN A 39 1.70 17.67 0.39
N ARG A 40 1.13 18.76 -0.10
CA ARG A 40 0.04 18.72 -1.06
C ARG A 40 0.56 19.18 -2.42
N PRO A 41 0.29 18.47 -3.50
CA PRO A 41 0.69 18.90 -4.81
C PRO A 41 -0.04 20.20 -5.17
N VAL A 42 0.70 21.15 -5.76
CA VAL A 42 0.11 22.40 -6.27
C VAL A 42 -0.75 22.15 -7.51
N GLN A 43 -0.38 21.11 -8.27
CA GLN A 43 -1.07 20.66 -9.49
C GLN A 43 -1.43 19.19 -9.38
N ALA A 44 -2.33 18.74 -10.24
CA ALA A 44 -2.66 17.31 -10.36
C ALA A 44 -1.43 16.52 -10.81
N ILE A 45 -1.20 15.35 -10.19
CA ILE A 45 -0.13 14.45 -10.58
C ILE A 45 -0.55 13.73 -11.86
N GLN A 46 0.25 13.85 -12.90
CA GLN A 46 0.01 13.19 -14.17
C GLN A 46 0.52 11.76 -14.17
N LEU A 47 -0.37 10.83 -14.43
CA LEU A 47 -0.12 9.39 -14.43
C LEU A 47 -0.54 8.80 -15.78
N HIS A 48 0.24 7.85 -16.26
CA HIS A 48 0.02 7.19 -17.55
C HIS A 48 -0.09 5.68 -17.37
N GLY A 49 -1.02 5.06 -18.05
CA GLY A 49 -1.17 3.60 -18.08
C GLY A 49 -0.09 2.93 -18.92
N PHE A 50 0.70 2.04 -18.34
CA PHE A 50 1.74 1.30 -19.08
C PHE A 50 1.43 -0.19 -19.25
N MET A 51 0.65 -0.78 -18.35
CA MET A 51 0.28 -2.20 -18.36
C MET A 51 -1.18 -2.40 -17.99
N GLY A 52 -1.78 -3.52 -18.43
CA GLY A 52 -3.19 -3.83 -18.17
C GLY A 52 -4.13 -2.87 -18.93
N ARG A 53 -5.43 -3.05 -18.78
CA ARG A 53 -6.45 -2.20 -19.40
C ARG A 53 -7.73 -2.10 -18.56
N SER A 54 -7.94 -3.03 -17.63
CA SER A 54 -9.16 -3.07 -16.84
C SER A 54 -9.11 -1.99 -15.74
N LEU A 55 -10.10 -1.12 -15.72
CA LEU A 55 -10.29 -0.18 -14.63
C LEU A 55 -10.77 -0.94 -13.38
N ALA A 56 -10.15 -0.65 -12.27
CA ALA A 56 -10.42 -1.29 -10.99
C ALA A 56 -10.52 -0.23 -9.88
N ASP A 57 -11.05 -0.58 -8.73
CA ASP A 57 -11.19 0.37 -7.62
C ASP A 57 -9.85 0.92 -7.10
N PHE A 58 -8.80 0.10 -7.16
CA PHE A 58 -7.42 0.50 -6.86
C PHE A 58 -6.58 0.43 -8.13
N LEU A 59 -5.86 1.50 -8.45
CA LEU A 59 -4.84 1.54 -9.48
C LEU A 59 -3.49 1.82 -8.83
N TRP A 60 -2.51 0.97 -9.13
CA TRP A 60 -1.19 1.00 -8.51
C TRP A 60 -0.18 1.61 -9.48
N CYS A 61 0.67 2.50 -8.95
CA CYS A 61 1.70 3.19 -9.72
C CYS A 61 3.10 2.65 -9.35
N THR A 62 3.98 2.60 -10.34
CA THR A 62 5.41 2.31 -10.20
C THR A 62 6.22 3.52 -10.67
N PRO A 63 7.46 3.71 -10.18
CA PRO A 63 8.21 2.89 -9.21
C PRO A 63 7.86 3.16 -7.75
N VAL A 64 7.14 4.22 -7.44
CA VAL A 64 6.72 4.57 -6.08
C VAL A 64 5.34 3.99 -5.82
N GLN A 65 5.06 3.58 -4.60
CA GLN A 65 3.75 3.08 -4.17
C GLN A 65 2.70 4.20 -4.10
N LEU A 66 2.53 4.94 -5.20
CA LEU A 66 1.37 5.79 -5.36
C LEU A 66 0.15 4.91 -5.59
N ILE A 67 -0.93 5.27 -4.94
CA ILE A 67 -2.19 4.54 -5.02
C ILE A 67 -3.24 5.52 -5.51
N CYS A 68 -3.94 5.15 -6.57
CA CYS A 68 -5.15 5.85 -6.98
C CYS A 68 -6.36 4.99 -6.64
N VAL A 69 -7.41 5.63 -6.16
CA VAL A 69 -8.67 4.98 -5.80
C VAL A 69 -9.83 5.62 -6.55
N SER A 70 -10.82 4.82 -6.93
CA SER A 70 -12.03 5.28 -7.60
C SER A 70 -12.90 6.14 -6.68
N ASP A 71 -13.75 7.00 -7.27
CA ASP A 71 -14.79 7.75 -6.54
C ASP A 71 -15.62 6.82 -5.64
N ARG A 72 -15.93 5.62 -6.13
CA ARG A 72 -16.66 4.60 -5.36
C ARG A 72 -15.95 4.23 -4.05
N VAL A 73 -14.62 4.06 -4.06
CA VAL A 73 -13.86 3.77 -2.83
C VAL A 73 -13.89 4.97 -1.90
N LEU A 74 -13.74 6.19 -2.43
CA LEU A 74 -13.82 7.40 -1.60
C LEU A 74 -15.18 7.54 -0.91
N ASP A 75 -16.26 7.25 -1.63
CA ASP A 75 -17.60 7.28 -1.06
C ASP A 75 -17.77 6.23 0.06
N LEU A 76 -17.20 5.03 -0.13
CA LEU A 76 -17.15 4.01 0.94
C LEU A 76 -16.38 4.51 2.16
N LEU A 77 -15.20 5.10 1.97
CA LEU A 77 -14.38 5.60 3.06
C LEU A 77 -15.08 6.74 3.83
N ARG A 78 -15.72 7.67 3.11
CA ARG A 78 -16.43 8.81 3.69
C ARG A 78 -17.70 8.39 4.41
N SER A 79 -18.56 7.59 3.75
CA SER A 79 -19.85 7.18 4.31
C SER A 79 -19.74 6.34 5.58
N HIS A 80 -18.61 5.64 5.75
CA HIS A 80 -18.33 4.86 6.96
C HIS A 80 -17.42 5.58 7.97
N ASN A 81 -17.17 6.88 7.77
CA ASN A 81 -16.34 7.73 8.64
C ASN A 81 -15.00 7.07 8.96
N LEU A 82 -14.34 6.48 7.94
CA LEU A 82 -13.03 5.87 8.11
C LEU A 82 -11.95 6.96 8.21
N THR A 83 -10.92 6.71 9.01
CA THR A 83 -9.90 7.69 9.38
C THR A 83 -8.48 7.28 8.95
N GLY A 84 -7.53 8.22 8.99
CA GLY A 84 -6.11 7.96 8.73
C GLY A 84 -5.68 8.19 7.28
N TRP A 85 -6.58 8.67 6.41
CA TRP A 85 -6.36 8.85 4.98
C TRP A 85 -6.77 10.23 4.48
N GLY A 86 -6.25 10.59 3.32
CA GLY A 86 -6.61 11.80 2.59
C GLY A 86 -6.47 11.58 1.09
N THR A 87 -6.71 12.62 0.30
CA THR A 87 -6.62 12.55 -1.16
C THR A 87 -5.83 13.71 -1.74
N TYR A 88 -5.30 13.49 -2.93
CA TYR A 88 -4.73 14.52 -3.79
C TYR A 88 -5.21 14.35 -5.23
N PRO A 89 -5.25 15.44 -6.03
CA PRO A 89 -5.70 15.39 -7.40
C PRO A 89 -4.71 14.61 -8.29
N VAL A 90 -5.24 13.82 -9.22
CA VAL A 90 -4.47 13.12 -10.25
C VAL A 90 -5.16 13.28 -11.61
N GLU A 91 -4.36 13.29 -12.66
CA GLU A 91 -4.81 13.16 -14.05
C GLU A 91 -4.28 11.86 -14.60
N ILE A 92 -5.18 10.95 -14.96
CA ILE A 92 -4.82 9.63 -15.44
C ILE A 92 -5.13 9.54 -16.94
N LEU A 93 -4.14 9.12 -17.72
CA LEU A 93 -4.31 8.71 -19.10
C LEU A 93 -4.19 7.19 -19.22
N ASP A 94 -5.03 6.55 -19.99
CA ASP A 94 -4.88 5.13 -20.31
C ASP A 94 -3.70 4.89 -21.26
N ARG A 95 -3.46 3.62 -21.63
CA ARG A 95 -2.39 3.24 -22.58
C ARG A 95 -2.56 3.82 -23.98
N SER A 96 -3.72 4.32 -24.32
CA SER A 96 -4.04 4.93 -25.61
C SER A 96 -4.04 6.46 -25.56
N GLY A 97 -3.74 7.04 -24.37
CA GLY A 97 -3.74 8.48 -24.13
C GLY A 97 -5.12 9.06 -23.85
N ASN A 98 -6.15 8.23 -23.64
CA ASN A 98 -7.48 8.73 -23.26
C ASN A 98 -7.52 9.03 -21.78
N SER A 99 -8.24 10.12 -21.41
CA SER A 99 -8.45 10.47 -20.01
C SER A 99 -9.29 9.42 -19.28
N VAL A 100 -8.88 9.08 -18.06
CA VAL A 100 -9.56 8.16 -17.14
C VAL A 100 -10.02 8.95 -15.92
N PRO A 101 -11.24 9.54 -15.96
CA PRO A 101 -11.79 10.30 -14.84
C PRO A 101 -12.27 9.40 -13.68
N GLY A 102 -12.62 10.02 -12.54
CA GLY A 102 -13.21 9.32 -11.41
C GLY A 102 -12.20 8.63 -10.51
N TYR A 103 -10.95 9.11 -10.50
CA TYR A 103 -9.89 8.62 -9.62
C TYR A 103 -9.19 9.75 -8.88
N TRP A 104 -8.70 9.41 -7.71
CA TRP A 104 -7.96 10.30 -6.81
C TRP A 104 -6.73 9.58 -6.28
N GLY A 105 -5.65 10.31 -6.09
CA GLY A 105 -4.52 9.81 -5.33
C GLY A 105 -4.90 9.63 -3.87
N LEU A 106 -4.55 8.48 -3.30
CA LEU A 106 -4.76 8.17 -1.89
C LEU A 106 -3.49 8.45 -1.10
N SER A 107 -3.57 9.34 -0.11
CA SER A 107 -2.53 9.55 0.89
C SER A 107 -2.95 8.94 2.22
N ILE A 108 -1.96 8.49 3.02
CA ILE A 108 -2.18 7.93 4.35
C ILE A 108 -1.28 8.67 5.32
N TYR A 109 -1.87 9.44 6.21
CA TYR A 109 -1.12 10.28 7.14
C TYR A 109 -0.94 9.66 8.52
N ALA A 110 -1.80 8.71 8.91
CA ALA A 110 -1.68 8.02 10.18
C ALA A 110 -0.50 7.04 10.16
N ASN A 111 0.16 6.89 11.30
CA ASN A 111 1.34 6.05 11.44
C ASN A 111 1.37 5.42 12.84
N ALA A 112 1.63 4.12 12.91
CA ALA A 112 1.79 3.37 14.15
C ALA A 112 3.25 2.88 14.36
N GLY A 113 4.21 3.68 13.90
CA GLY A 113 5.63 3.39 14.11
C GLY A 113 6.19 2.28 13.22
N TYR A 114 7.02 1.43 13.81
CA TYR A 114 7.81 0.45 13.07
C TYR A 114 7.26 -0.96 13.15
N MET A 115 7.64 -1.81 12.17
CA MET A 115 7.38 -3.24 12.21
C MET A 115 8.20 -3.92 13.29
N ASP A 116 7.55 -4.75 14.12
CA ASP A 116 8.22 -5.66 15.07
C ASP A 116 8.10 -7.11 14.58
N PHE A 117 9.25 -7.76 14.45
CA PHE A 117 9.37 -9.15 14.00
C PHE A 117 9.70 -10.13 15.13
N LYS A 118 9.65 -9.70 16.41
CA LYS A 118 9.97 -10.58 17.55
C LYS A 118 9.06 -11.80 17.64
N GLN A 119 7.81 -11.64 17.23
CA GLN A 119 6.82 -12.72 17.22
C GLN A 119 6.65 -13.39 15.85
N SER A 120 7.46 -13.01 14.84
CA SER A 120 7.39 -13.64 13.52
C SER A 120 7.92 -15.05 13.56
N ARG A 121 7.30 -15.95 12.78
CA ARG A 121 7.78 -17.30 12.57
C ARG A 121 8.71 -17.33 11.37
N VAL A 122 9.93 -17.85 11.56
CA VAL A 122 10.86 -18.05 10.44
C VAL A 122 10.59 -19.38 9.77
N VAL A 123 10.45 -19.37 8.45
CA VAL A 123 10.25 -20.55 7.61
C VAL A 123 11.30 -20.60 6.51
N THR A 124 11.62 -21.80 6.06
CA THR A 124 12.46 -22.01 4.88
C THR A 124 11.56 -22.22 3.67
N LEU A 125 11.67 -21.35 2.68
CA LEU A 125 10.97 -21.46 1.40
C LEU A 125 11.80 -22.33 0.45
N PRO A 126 11.15 -23.25 -0.31
CA PRO A 126 11.83 -23.99 -1.34
C PRO A 126 12.39 -23.04 -2.40
N PRO A 127 13.47 -23.43 -3.08
CA PRO A 127 14.00 -22.60 -4.15
C PRO A 127 12.99 -22.44 -5.28
N PRO A 128 12.91 -21.24 -5.91
CA PRO A 128 11.98 -20.98 -7.01
C PRO A 128 12.30 -21.76 -8.30
N ARG A 129 13.51 -22.37 -8.34
CA ARG A 129 13.98 -23.26 -9.43
C ARG A 129 14.70 -24.45 -8.80
N PRO A 130 14.69 -25.66 -9.44
CA PRO A 130 15.30 -26.87 -8.87
C PRO A 130 16.75 -26.70 -8.42
N GLU A 131 17.53 -25.91 -9.15
CA GLU A 131 18.98 -25.65 -8.87
C GLU A 131 19.19 -24.44 -7.97
N GLY A 132 18.13 -23.78 -7.52
CA GLY A 132 18.18 -22.58 -6.69
C GLY A 132 18.53 -22.91 -5.24
N LYS A 133 18.83 -21.86 -4.46
CA LYS A 133 19.01 -21.99 -3.01
C LYS A 133 17.69 -21.72 -2.28
N ALA A 134 17.41 -22.51 -1.26
CA ALA A 134 16.32 -22.23 -0.33
C ALA A 134 16.54 -20.86 0.33
N THR A 135 15.44 -20.13 0.53
CA THR A 135 15.44 -18.80 1.15
C THR A 135 14.67 -18.83 2.47
N GLN A 136 15.09 -18.02 3.41
CA GLN A 136 14.32 -17.85 4.65
C GLN A 136 13.34 -16.68 4.53
N ALA A 137 12.17 -16.86 5.10
CA ALA A 137 11.16 -15.82 5.23
C ALA A 137 10.64 -15.74 6.66
N HIS A 138 10.23 -14.54 7.05
CA HIS A 138 9.46 -14.26 8.25
C HIS A 138 7.98 -14.27 7.92
N ILE A 139 7.18 -14.95 8.72
CA ILE A 139 5.72 -14.94 8.63
C ILE A 139 5.17 -14.11 9.78
N GLY A 140 4.49 -13.04 9.42
CA GLY A 140 3.87 -12.10 10.32
C GLY A 140 4.81 -11.03 10.86
N PHE A 141 4.21 -9.90 11.21
CA PHE A 141 4.80 -8.82 11.97
C PHE A 141 3.77 -8.23 12.93
N THR A 142 4.25 -7.49 13.92
CA THR A 142 3.45 -6.71 14.86
C THR A 142 3.98 -5.26 14.89
N PHE A 143 3.41 -4.43 15.73
CA PHE A 143 3.85 -3.05 15.97
C PHE A 143 3.56 -2.65 17.41
N ASP A 144 4.14 -1.56 17.88
CA ASP A 144 3.83 -1.03 19.21
C ASP A 144 2.42 -0.41 19.20
N GLN A 145 1.53 -1.00 20.00
CA GLN A 145 0.15 -0.55 20.11
C GLN A 145 0.02 0.87 20.68
N SER A 146 0.96 1.29 21.51
CA SER A 146 0.95 2.64 22.10
C SER A 146 1.24 3.74 21.08
N SER A 147 1.86 3.40 19.95
CA SER A 147 2.13 4.33 18.86
C SER A 147 0.98 4.48 17.86
N TRP A 148 -0.07 3.66 17.99
CA TRP A 148 -1.24 3.72 17.11
C TRP A 148 -2.33 4.61 17.70
N ASP A 149 -2.77 5.60 16.95
CA ASP A 149 -3.76 6.62 17.34
C ASP A 149 -5.24 6.17 17.22
N GLY A 150 -5.48 4.94 16.80
CA GLY A 150 -6.82 4.40 16.55
C GLY A 150 -7.34 4.59 15.12
N SER A 151 -6.56 5.15 14.22
CA SER A 151 -6.93 5.31 12.82
C SER A 151 -7.22 3.98 12.12
N ASP A 152 -8.09 4.03 11.11
CA ASP A 152 -8.55 2.85 10.38
C ASP A 152 -7.56 2.38 9.31
N ILE A 153 -6.84 3.33 8.72
CA ILE A 153 -5.84 3.11 7.66
C ILE A 153 -4.58 3.86 8.10
N PHE A 154 -3.47 3.17 8.24
CA PHE A 154 -2.24 3.74 8.78
C PHE A 154 -0.99 3.00 8.29
N TRP A 155 0.15 3.66 8.40
CA TRP A 155 1.45 3.06 8.14
C TRP A 155 1.98 2.30 9.35
N VAL A 156 2.60 1.16 9.10
CA VAL A 156 3.51 0.46 10.01
C VAL A 156 4.82 0.26 9.25
N GLY A 157 5.83 1.05 9.55
CA GLY A 157 7.04 1.11 8.73
C GLY A 157 6.72 1.50 7.28
N ASN A 158 6.88 0.55 6.35
CA ASN A 158 6.57 0.70 4.92
C ASN A 158 5.34 -0.09 4.46
N ALA A 159 4.61 -0.73 5.37
CA ALA A 159 3.34 -1.38 5.06
C ALA A 159 2.15 -0.47 5.36
N ILE A 160 1.15 -0.51 4.51
CA ILE A 160 -0.17 0.06 4.80
C ILE A 160 -0.98 -0.99 5.53
N VAL A 161 -1.48 -0.63 6.70
CA VAL A 161 -2.28 -1.51 7.55
C VAL A 161 -3.68 -0.93 7.69
N VAL A 162 -4.67 -1.81 7.67
CA VAL A 162 -6.07 -1.46 7.88
C VAL A 162 -6.66 -2.30 9.01
N VAL A 163 -7.64 -1.72 9.70
CA VAL A 163 -8.38 -2.43 10.75
C VAL A 163 -9.46 -3.35 10.15
N GLU A 164 -9.97 -4.27 10.98
CA GLU A 164 -10.95 -5.28 10.58
C GLU A 164 -12.22 -4.68 9.94
N ARG A 165 -12.69 -3.50 10.39
CA ARG A 165 -13.89 -2.88 9.80
C ARG A 165 -13.68 -2.46 8.35
N VAL A 166 -12.46 -1.99 7.99
CA VAL A 166 -12.09 -1.70 6.59
C VAL A 166 -12.04 -2.98 5.76
N HIS A 167 -11.41 -4.03 6.30
CA HIS A 167 -11.37 -5.34 5.63
C HIS A 167 -12.79 -5.87 5.34
N LYS A 168 -13.69 -5.84 6.33
CA LYS A 168 -15.08 -6.29 6.17
C LYS A 168 -15.82 -5.44 5.14
N LEU A 169 -15.66 -4.12 5.18
CA LEU A 169 -16.26 -3.18 4.24
C LEU A 169 -15.79 -3.46 2.80
N PHE A 170 -14.49 -3.55 2.56
CA PHE A 170 -13.96 -3.78 1.22
C PHE A 170 -14.39 -5.14 0.67
N LYS A 171 -14.43 -6.17 1.52
CA LYS A 171 -14.90 -7.51 1.13
C LYS A 171 -16.39 -7.51 0.78
N SER A 172 -17.26 -6.93 1.62
CA SER A 172 -18.71 -6.88 1.38
C SER A 172 -19.08 -6.01 0.18
N SER A 173 -18.34 -4.92 -0.05
CA SER A 173 -18.50 -4.03 -1.20
C SER A 173 -17.78 -4.55 -2.45
N ARG A 174 -17.09 -5.69 -2.39
CA ARG A 174 -16.35 -6.27 -3.52
C ARG A 174 -15.36 -5.28 -4.16
N VAL A 175 -14.61 -4.58 -3.32
CA VAL A 175 -13.56 -3.65 -3.78
C VAL A 175 -12.50 -4.45 -4.55
N THR A 176 -12.11 -3.94 -5.72
CA THR A 176 -11.28 -4.66 -6.69
C THR A 176 -9.82 -4.19 -6.70
N ASN A 177 -8.92 -5.07 -7.13
CA ASN A 177 -7.49 -4.84 -7.30
C ASN A 177 -6.77 -4.39 -6.01
N VAL A 178 -7.19 -4.93 -4.88
CA VAL A 178 -6.53 -4.78 -3.57
C VAL A 178 -6.46 -6.13 -2.88
N ARG A 179 -5.32 -6.41 -2.26
CA ARG A 179 -5.15 -7.59 -1.39
C ARG A 179 -5.09 -7.15 0.06
N LEU A 180 -5.87 -7.83 0.89
CA LEU A 180 -5.87 -7.66 2.35
C LEU A 180 -5.43 -8.97 2.99
N THR A 181 -4.25 -8.96 3.61
CA THR A 181 -3.65 -10.15 4.26
C THR A 181 -3.53 -9.87 5.76
N PRO A 182 -3.99 -10.78 6.66
CA PRO A 182 -3.76 -10.62 8.09
C PRO A 182 -2.27 -10.35 8.36
N ILE A 183 -1.93 -9.33 9.16
CA ILE A 183 -0.52 -8.97 9.37
C ILE A 183 0.30 -10.11 9.98
N LEU A 184 -0.34 -11.04 10.70
CA LEU A 184 0.30 -12.24 11.24
C LEU A 184 0.59 -13.33 10.20
N GLU A 185 0.09 -13.18 8.97
CA GLU A 185 0.25 -14.12 7.85
C GLU A 185 1.09 -13.55 6.70
N VAL A 186 1.49 -12.29 6.81
CA VAL A 186 2.31 -11.62 5.80
C VAL A 186 3.69 -12.28 5.71
N GLU A 187 4.04 -12.73 4.51
CA GLU A 187 5.34 -13.32 4.23
C GLU A 187 6.33 -12.22 3.77
N MET A 188 7.49 -12.18 4.41
CA MET A 188 8.60 -11.28 4.07
C MET A 188 9.93 -12.03 4.03
N LEU A 189 10.67 -11.91 2.94
CA LEU A 189 12.01 -12.48 2.84
C LEU A 189 12.93 -11.95 3.96
N SER A 190 13.76 -12.82 4.54
CA SER A 190 14.66 -12.45 5.64
C SER A 190 15.66 -11.36 5.26
N SER A 191 16.05 -11.27 3.97
CA SER A 191 16.85 -10.16 3.45
C SER A 191 16.14 -8.82 3.59
N LEU A 192 14.87 -8.75 3.22
CA LEU A 192 14.04 -7.55 3.38
C LEU A 192 13.85 -7.18 4.85
N VAL A 193 13.55 -8.16 5.71
CA VAL A 193 13.43 -7.93 7.15
C VAL A 193 14.74 -7.38 7.74
N SER A 194 15.90 -7.88 7.30
CA SER A 194 17.20 -7.37 7.72
C SER A 194 17.44 -5.93 7.29
N MET A 195 17.02 -5.56 6.08
CA MET A 195 17.08 -4.17 5.59
C MET A 195 16.17 -3.26 6.41
N ILE A 196 14.94 -3.67 6.67
CA ILE A 196 13.98 -2.91 7.51
C ILE A 196 14.57 -2.66 8.90
N LYS A 197 15.08 -3.70 9.56
CA LYS A 197 15.69 -3.58 10.90
C LYS A 197 16.89 -2.63 10.92
N ARG A 198 17.73 -2.65 9.88
CA ARG A 198 18.87 -1.71 9.76
C ARG A 198 18.39 -0.27 9.64
N LYS A 199 17.42 -0.01 8.76
CA LYS A 199 16.86 1.33 8.59
C LYS A 199 16.25 1.86 9.89
N GLN A 200 15.44 1.06 10.57
CA GLN A 200 14.83 1.41 11.86
C GLN A 200 15.86 1.79 12.93
N LYS A 201 17.02 1.07 12.97
CA LYS A 201 18.11 1.37 13.90
C LYS A 201 18.84 2.68 13.59
N MET A 202 18.81 3.14 12.34
CA MET A 202 19.44 4.40 11.94
C MET A 202 18.54 5.61 12.21
N GLU A 203 17.23 5.41 12.36
CA GLU A 203 16.22 6.44 12.59
C GLU A 203 15.89 6.64 14.10
N GLN A 204 16.47 5.80 14.98
CA GLN A 204 16.39 5.92 16.45
C GLN A 204 17.61 6.64 17.01
#